data_d0bd391dc66575f9a286e41c6a62a637
#
_entry.id   d0bd391dc66575f9a286e41c6a62a637
#
_cell.length_a   1.000
_cell.length_b   1.000
_cell.length_c   1.000
_cell.angle_alpha   90.00
_cell.angle_beta   90.00
_cell.angle_gamma   90.00
#
_symmetry.space_group_name_H-M   'P 1'
#
loop_
_entity.id
_entity.type
_entity.pdbx_description
1 polymer ?
#
loop_
_entity_poly.entity_id
_entity_poly.type
_entity_poly.pdbx_seq_one_letter_code
_entity_poly.pdbx_strand_id
1 'polypeptide(L)'
;KLAIEAINRYETYFLNTLTKAYKFVCEMNHPAVWIMADMFHMSLEENNIGASLRMIADRLIHVHIADNTREAAGLGKTDFKEMFYVLRDIGYKGPLTMEFMPRLANPYESGDLETKSHLMDKYAEQAINYMKTLEKSV
;
A
#
# COMPACT_ATOMS: atom_id res chain seq x y z
N LYS A 1 -17.87 -5.97 -3.39
CA LYS A 1 -17.20 -4.68 -3.62
C LYS A 1 -15.99 -4.89 -4.51
N LEU A 2 -15.71 -3.89 -5.35
CA LEU A 2 -14.53 -3.84 -6.23
C LEU A 2 -13.65 -2.69 -5.73
N ALA A 3 -12.39 -2.95 -5.48
CA ALA A 3 -11.40 -1.92 -5.13
C ALA A 3 -10.53 -1.60 -6.35
N ILE A 4 -10.49 -0.34 -6.75
CA ILE A 4 -9.63 0.16 -7.83
C ILE A 4 -8.29 0.53 -7.21
N GLU A 5 -7.22 -0.02 -7.75
CA GLU A 5 -5.85 0.30 -7.36
C GLU A 5 -5.23 1.33 -8.30
N ALA A 6 -4.58 2.34 -7.73
CA ALA A 6 -3.70 3.22 -8.46
C ALA A 6 -2.29 2.60 -8.50
N ILE A 7 -1.82 2.25 -9.69
CA ILE A 7 -0.55 1.57 -9.92
C ILE A 7 0.46 2.52 -10.57
N ASN A 8 1.70 2.53 -10.11
CA ASN A 8 2.73 3.47 -10.54
C ASN A 8 2.95 3.47 -12.08
N ARG A 9 3.50 4.59 -12.59
CA ARG A 9 3.72 4.85 -14.03
C ARG A 9 4.68 3.88 -14.72
N TYR A 10 5.48 3.14 -13.98
CA TYR A 10 6.42 2.17 -14.56
C TYR A 10 5.75 0.84 -14.90
N GLU A 11 4.59 0.56 -14.28
CA GLU A 11 3.84 -0.67 -14.46
C GLU A 11 2.57 -0.47 -15.31
N THR A 12 1.94 0.71 -15.27
CA THR A 12 0.77 1.02 -16.10
C THR A 12 0.73 2.49 -16.48
N TYR A 13 0.03 2.81 -17.55
CA TYR A 13 -0.24 4.18 -18.01
C TYR A 13 -1.62 4.72 -17.60
N PHE A 14 -2.47 3.90 -16.97
CA PHE A 14 -3.87 4.24 -16.75
C PHE A 14 -4.07 5.07 -15.47
N LEU A 15 -4.40 4.47 -14.35
CA LEU A 15 -4.65 5.19 -13.09
C LEU A 15 -3.40 5.14 -12.20
N ASN A 16 -2.58 6.18 -12.23
CA ASN A 16 -1.29 6.17 -11.52
C ASN A 16 -1.35 6.84 -10.14
N THR A 17 -2.30 7.74 -9.91
CA THR A 17 -2.41 8.46 -8.63
C THR A 17 -3.79 8.23 -7.99
N LEU A 18 -3.86 8.37 -6.67
CA LEU A 18 -5.14 8.31 -5.95
C LEU A 18 -6.10 9.39 -6.43
N THR A 19 -5.61 10.55 -6.86
CA THR A 19 -6.45 11.60 -7.47
C THR A 19 -7.16 11.11 -8.73
N LYS A 20 -6.43 10.41 -9.62
CA LYS A 20 -7.04 9.85 -10.84
C LYS A 20 -8.01 8.72 -10.53
N ALA A 21 -7.63 7.83 -9.60
CA ALA A 21 -8.51 6.74 -9.16
C ALA A 21 -9.80 7.28 -8.51
N TYR A 22 -9.70 8.30 -7.68
CA TYR A 22 -10.84 8.94 -7.04
C TYR A 22 -11.81 9.57 -8.06
N LYS A 23 -11.27 10.34 -9.00
CA LYS A 23 -12.06 10.91 -10.09
C LYS A 23 -12.79 9.82 -10.88
N PHE A 24 -12.09 8.76 -11.26
CA PHE A 24 -12.65 7.63 -11.99
C PHE A 24 -13.79 6.95 -11.21
N VAL A 25 -13.59 6.67 -9.92
CA VAL A 25 -14.61 6.04 -9.06
C VAL A 25 -15.83 6.95 -8.87
N CYS A 26 -15.62 8.27 -8.73
CA CYS A 26 -16.72 9.24 -8.63
C CYS A 26 -17.51 9.33 -9.93
N GLU A 27 -16.84 9.33 -11.10
CA GLU A 27 -17.50 9.36 -12.40
C GLU A 27 -18.32 8.06 -12.66
N MET A 28 -17.83 6.91 -12.21
CA MET A 28 -18.59 5.65 -12.28
C MET A 28 -19.86 5.67 -11.42
N ASN A 29 -19.85 6.43 -10.33
CA ASN A 29 -20.97 6.62 -9.41
C ASN A 29 -21.70 5.31 -9.04
N HIS A 30 -20.94 4.27 -8.74
CA HIS A 30 -21.49 2.95 -8.41
C HIS A 30 -21.16 2.54 -6.96
N PRO A 31 -22.12 2.09 -6.15
CA PRO A 31 -21.91 1.83 -4.71
C PRO A 31 -20.99 0.64 -4.42
N ALA A 32 -20.73 -0.22 -5.40
CA ALA A 32 -19.84 -1.35 -5.25
C ALA A 32 -18.38 -1.01 -5.60
N VAL A 33 -18.09 0.18 -6.17
CA VAL A 33 -16.74 0.57 -6.63
C VAL A 33 -16.09 1.48 -5.60
N TRP A 34 -14.91 1.08 -5.16
CA TRP A 34 -14.13 1.67 -4.08
C TRP A 34 -12.67 1.82 -4.53
N ILE A 35 -11.82 2.34 -3.66
CA ILE A 35 -10.40 2.54 -3.90
C ILE A 35 -9.59 1.73 -2.90
N MET A 36 -8.51 1.14 -3.35
CA MET A 36 -7.43 0.69 -2.49
C MET A 36 -6.19 1.57 -2.70
N ALA A 37 -5.46 1.79 -1.63
CA ALA A 37 -4.20 2.50 -1.63
C ALA A 37 -3.05 1.52 -1.39
N ASP A 38 -2.03 1.54 -2.23
CA ASP A 38 -0.79 0.77 -2.03
C ASP A 38 0.35 1.74 -1.70
N MET A 39 0.97 1.56 -0.53
CA MET A 39 2.00 2.47 -0.03
C MET A 39 3.25 2.48 -0.92
N PHE A 40 3.58 1.37 -1.58
CA PHE A 40 4.67 1.34 -2.55
C PHE A 40 4.37 2.19 -3.78
N HIS A 41 3.20 2.00 -4.42
CA HIS A 41 2.82 2.81 -5.58
C HIS A 41 2.69 4.29 -5.22
N MET A 42 2.14 4.60 -4.06
CA MET A 42 2.04 5.96 -3.55
C MET A 42 3.41 6.60 -3.30
N SER A 43 4.40 5.84 -2.86
CA SER A 43 5.77 6.33 -2.65
C SER A 43 6.45 6.83 -3.92
N LEU A 44 5.99 6.36 -5.09
CA LEU A 44 6.48 6.73 -6.42
C LEU A 44 5.68 7.86 -7.06
N GLU A 45 4.37 7.95 -6.77
CA GLU A 45 3.45 8.81 -7.51
C GLU A 45 2.88 9.98 -6.71
N GLU A 46 2.81 9.89 -5.39
CA GLU A 46 2.19 10.91 -4.56
C GLU A 46 3.22 11.87 -3.96
N ASN A 47 2.99 13.16 -4.15
CA ASN A 47 3.84 14.19 -3.52
C ASN A 47 3.64 14.29 -2.01
N ASN A 48 2.46 13.90 -1.52
CA ASN A 48 2.11 13.88 -0.11
C ASN A 48 1.12 12.73 0.16
N ILE A 49 1.63 11.67 0.75
CA ILE A 49 0.87 10.44 1.04
C ILE A 49 -0.32 10.73 1.95
N GLY A 50 -0.11 11.49 3.01
CA GLY A 50 -1.17 11.81 3.97
C GLY A 50 -2.32 12.62 3.35
N ALA A 51 -2.00 13.62 2.53
CA ALA A 51 -3.02 14.41 1.82
C ALA A 51 -3.82 13.55 0.83
N SER A 52 -3.14 12.66 0.11
CA SER A 52 -3.78 11.77 -0.87
C SER A 52 -4.71 10.75 -0.19
N LEU A 53 -4.33 10.19 0.95
CA LEU A 53 -5.20 9.30 1.73
C LEU A 53 -6.45 10.05 2.27
N ARG A 54 -6.28 11.27 2.80
CA ARG A 54 -7.41 12.09 3.27
C ARG A 54 -8.40 12.40 2.15
N MET A 55 -7.91 12.69 0.95
CA MET A 55 -8.74 13.03 -0.20
C MET A 55 -9.69 11.89 -0.59
N ILE A 56 -9.26 10.62 -0.46
CA ILE A 56 -10.06 9.45 -0.85
C ILE A 56 -10.79 8.79 0.32
N ALA A 57 -10.82 9.42 1.50
CA ALA A 57 -11.27 8.80 2.75
C ALA A 57 -12.67 8.16 2.67
N ASP A 58 -13.61 8.79 1.96
CA ASP A 58 -15.00 8.32 1.77
C ASP A 58 -15.10 7.13 0.81
N ARG A 59 -14.03 6.80 0.08
CA ARG A 59 -13.96 5.72 -0.90
C ARG A 59 -12.88 4.69 -0.61
N LEU A 60 -12.06 4.90 0.43
CA LEU A 60 -10.98 3.98 0.79
C LEU A 60 -11.52 2.73 1.50
N ILE A 61 -11.24 1.55 0.95
CA ILE A 61 -11.71 0.28 1.49
C ILE A 61 -10.57 -0.67 1.85
N HIS A 62 -9.39 -0.50 1.28
CA HIS A 62 -8.25 -1.39 1.45
C HIS A 62 -6.93 -0.62 1.37
N VAL A 63 -5.92 -1.07 2.14
CA VAL A 63 -4.57 -0.52 2.08
C VAL A 63 -3.56 -1.65 1.98
N HIS A 64 -2.69 -1.61 0.97
CA HIS A 64 -1.52 -2.47 0.85
C HIS A 64 -0.30 -1.84 1.52
N ILE A 65 0.46 -2.66 2.21
CA ILE A 65 1.66 -2.29 2.95
C ILE A 65 2.88 -2.94 2.30
N ALA A 66 3.71 -2.13 1.69
CA ALA A 66 5.07 -2.45 1.27
C ALA A 66 5.92 -1.17 1.37
N ASP A 67 7.21 -1.31 1.63
CA ASP A 67 8.08 -0.14 1.68
C ASP A 67 8.37 0.42 0.26
N ASN A 68 8.98 1.59 0.17
CA ASN A 68 9.32 2.21 -1.12
C ASN A 68 10.29 1.39 -1.98
N THR A 69 10.90 0.37 -1.42
CA THR A 69 11.74 -0.63 -2.12
C THR A 69 10.97 -1.87 -2.54
N ARG A 70 9.66 -1.91 -2.33
CA ARG A 70 8.77 -3.06 -2.44
C ARG A 70 9.07 -4.18 -1.44
N GLU A 71 10.00 -3.96 -0.51
CA GLU A 71 10.33 -4.89 0.59
C GLU A 71 9.35 -4.72 1.77
N ALA A 72 9.56 -5.52 2.81
CA ALA A 72 8.78 -5.46 4.03
C ALA A 72 8.83 -4.07 4.68
N ALA A 73 7.72 -3.64 5.26
CA ALA A 73 7.62 -2.34 5.94
C ALA A 73 8.71 -2.16 7.00
N GLY A 74 9.36 -1.02 7.00
CA GLY A 74 10.47 -0.67 7.89
C GLY A 74 11.86 -1.03 7.35
N LEU A 75 11.96 -1.56 6.14
CA LEU A 75 13.25 -1.79 5.45
C LEU A 75 13.63 -0.66 4.48
N GLY A 76 12.75 0.30 4.28
CA GLY A 76 12.97 1.43 3.38
C GLY A 76 12.75 2.78 4.06
N LYS A 77 12.07 3.70 3.36
CA LYS A 77 11.91 5.10 3.77
C LYS A 77 10.46 5.56 3.86
N THR A 78 9.49 4.67 3.66
CA THR A 78 8.07 5.02 3.71
C THR A 78 7.69 5.47 5.13
N ASP A 79 7.03 6.63 5.26
CA ASP A 79 6.55 7.11 6.55
C ASP A 79 5.22 6.43 6.92
N PHE A 80 5.33 5.20 7.43
CA PHE A 80 4.18 4.45 7.94
C PHE A 80 3.56 5.07 9.21
N LYS A 81 4.32 5.89 9.93
CA LYS A 81 3.78 6.59 11.09
C LYS A 81 2.79 7.66 10.66
N GLU A 82 3.14 8.46 9.64
CA GLU A 82 2.18 9.39 9.02
C GLU A 82 0.95 8.65 8.50
N MET A 83 1.14 7.53 7.81
CA MET A 83 0.02 6.70 7.35
C MET A 83 -0.94 6.33 8.49
N PHE A 84 -0.42 5.81 9.62
CA PHE A 84 -1.26 5.46 10.77
C PHE A 84 -2.01 6.65 11.35
N TYR A 85 -1.34 7.81 11.50
CA TYR A 85 -2.01 9.04 11.94
C TYR A 85 -3.17 9.41 11.03
N VAL A 86 -2.95 9.36 9.71
CA VAL A 86 -3.97 9.71 8.73
C VAL A 86 -5.12 8.70 8.75
N LEU A 87 -4.83 7.40 8.73
CA LEU A 87 -5.85 6.36 8.74
C LEU A 87 -6.73 6.43 9.99
N ARG A 88 -6.13 6.74 11.16
CA ARG A 88 -6.89 6.99 12.40
C ARG A 88 -7.77 8.24 12.28
N ASP A 89 -7.22 9.32 11.77
CA ASP A 89 -7.85 10.63 11.63
C ASP A 89 -9.09 10.58 10.73
N ILE A 90 -9.01 9.83 9.61
CA ILE A 90 -10.12 9.60 8.70
C ILE A 90 -11.09 8.50 9.15
N GLY A 91 -10.84 7.88 10.30
CA GLY A 91 -11.68 6.81 10.86
C GLY A 91 -11.65 5.51 10.05
N TYR A 92 -10.54 5.22 9.35
CA TYR A 92 -10.39 3.98 8.58
C TYR A 92 -10.45 2.74 9.48
N LYS A 93 -11.24 1.74 9.06
CA LYS A 93 -11.44 0.45 9.77
C LYS A 93 -11.21 -0.76 8.88
N GLY A 94 -10.73 -0.53 7.65
CA GLY A 94 -10.44 -1.60 6.71
C GLY A 94 -9.15 -2.35 7.04
N PRO A 95 -8.84 -3.41 6.30
CA PRO A 95 -7.62 -4.18 6.49
C PRO A 95 -6.38 -3.45 5.98
N LEU A 96 -5.24 -3.75 6.61
CA LEU A 96 -3.90 -3.43 6.14
C LEU A 96 -3.24 -4.74 5.71
N THR A 97 -3.04 -4.94 4.42
CA THR A 97 -2.50 -6.20 3.87
C THR A 97 -1.07 -5.99 3.39
N MET A 98 -0.17 -6.86 3.82
CA MET A 98 1.23 -6.81 3.40
C MET A 98 1.37 -7.38 1.99
N GLU A 99 1.89 -6.56 1.08
CA GLU A 99 2.17 -6.92 -0.32
C GLU A 99 3.62 -6.58 -0.69
N PHE A 100 4.53 -7.14 0.06
CA PHE A 100 5.97 -6.98 -0.17
C PHE A 100 6.56 -8.13 -0.98
N MET A 101 7.71 -7.86 -1.60
CA MET A 101 8.52 -8.85 -2.30
C MET A 101 9.92 -8.94 -1.66
N PRO A 102 10.46 -10.14 -1.41
CA PRO A 102 11.83 -10.27 -0.98
C PRO A 102 12.79 -9.72 -2.05
N ARG A 103 13.87 -9.09 -1.60
CA ARG A 103 14.92 -8.62 -2.51
C ARG A 103 15.66 -9.80 -3.12
N LEU A 104 15.26 -10.17 -4.32
CA LEU A 104 15.87 -11.19 -5.17
C LEU A 104 16.39 -10.53 -6.45
N ALA A 105 17.30 -11.20 -7.14
CA ALA A 105 17.85 -10.72 -8.42
C ALA A 105 16.74 -10.45 -9.45
N ASN A 106 15.73 -11.33 -9.47
CA ASN A 106 14.51 -11.13 -10.26
C ASN A 106 13.30 -11.63 -9.47
N PRO A 107 12.36 -10.76 -9.05
CA PRO A 107 11.19 -11.16 -8.27
C PRO A 107 10.21 -12.03 -9.06
N TYR A 108 10.28 -12.02 -10.39
CA TYR A 108 9.39 -12.77 -11.28
C TYR A 108 9.98 -14.10 -11.74
N GLU A 109 11.24 -14.40 -11.45
CA GLU A 109 11.82 -15.70 -11.75
C GLU A 109 11.44 -16.76 -10.72
N SER A 110 11.16 -17.97 -11.21
CA SER A 110 10.97 -19.17 -10.39
C SER A 110 12.35 -19.66 -9.88
N GLY A 111 12.94 -18.94 -8.94
CA GLY A 111 14.13 -19.42 -8.23
C GLY A 111 13.78 -20.45 -7.17
N ASP A 112 14.76 -20.86 -6.38
CA ASP A 112 14.58 -21.77 -5.26
C ASP A 112 13.42 -21.36 -4.35
N LEU A 113 12.34 -22.14 -4.41
CA LEU A 113 11.10 -21.91 -3.66
C LEU A 113 11.30 -21.97 -2.15
N GLU A 114 12.24 -22.80 -1.68
CA GLU A 114 12.54 -22.93 -0.26
C GLU A 114 13.20 -21.67 0.30
N THR A 115 14.19 -21.15 -0.40
CA THR A 115 14.84 -19.88 -0.05
C THR A 115 13.84 -18.70 -0.09
N LYS A 116 12.96 -18.65 -1.08
CA LYS A 116 11.91 -17.63 -1.19
C LYS A 116 10.93 -17.71 -0.03
N SER A 117 10.46 -18.91 0.31
CA SER A 117 9.53 -19.12 1.43
C SER A 117 10.14 -18.63 2.75
N HIS A 118 11.37 -19.01 3.04
CA HIS A 118 12.07 -18.60 4.26
C HIS A 118 12.29 -17.07 4.35
N LEU A 119 12.58 -16.42 3.22
CA LEU A 119 12.67 -14.96 3.15
C LEU A 119 11.31 -14.30 3.36
N MET A 120 10.25 -14.84 2.81
CA MET A 120 8.88 -14.35 3.01
C MET A 120 8.47 -14.42 4.48
N ASP A 121 8.78 -15.52 5.17
CA ASP A 121 8.49 -15.67 6.60
C ASP A 121 9.23 -14.60 7.43
N LYS A 122 10.52 -14.38 7.16
CA LYS A 122 11.31 -13.33 7.82
C LYS A 122 10.75 -11.93 7.56
N TYR A 123 10.37 -11.65 6.33
CA TYR A 123 9.81 -10.36 5.96
C TYR A 123 8.43 -10.13 6.60
N ALA A 124 7.60 -11.18 6.68
CA ALA A 124 6.32 -11.12 7.34
C ALA A 124 6.47 -10.84 8.84
N GLU A 125 7.36 -11.56 9.52
CA GLU A 125 7.66 -11.34 10.94
C GLU A 125 8.19 -9.92 11.20
N GLN A 126 9.17 -9.47 10.43
CA GLN A 126 9.75 -8.14 10.55
C GLN A 126 8.70 -7.05 10.32
N ALA A 127 7.91 -7.14 9.24
CA ALA A 127 6.90 -6.15 8.90
C ALA A 127 5.82 -6.07 9.97
N ILE A 128 5.29 -7.21 10.46
CA ILE A 128 4.23 -7.21 11.46
C ILE A 128 4.70 -6.63 12.80
N ASN A 129 5.94 -6.95 13.21
CA ASN A 129 6.52 -6.42 14.45
C ASN A 129 6.75 -4.90 14.35
N TYR A 130 7.26 -4.42 13.23
CA TYR A 130 7.44 -3.02 12.95
C TYR A 130 6.10 -2.26 12.96
N MET A 131 5.11 -2.74 12.21
CA MET A 131 3.79 -2.10 12.13
C MET A 131 3.06 -2.08 13.46
N LYS A 132 3.08 -3.17 14.24
CA LYS A 132 2.50 -3.20 15.60
C LYS A 132 3.19 -2.24 16.57
N THR A 133 4.49 -2.03 16.40
CA THR A 133 5.23 -1.06 17.23
C THR A 133 4.83 0.37 16.89
N LEU A 134 4.69 0.69 15.62
CA LEU A 134 4.22 2.00 15.17
C LEU A 134 2.78 2.28 15.59
N GLU A 135 1.87 1.32 15.40
CA GLU A 135 0.46 1.46 15.79
C GLU A 135 0.29 1.85 17.26
N LYS A 136 1.11 1.28 18.14
CA LYS A 136 1.10 1.62 19.59
C LYS A 136 1.66 3.01 19.89
N SER A 137 2.43 3.60 18.98
CA SER A 137 3.07 4.92 19.14
C SER A 137 2.22 6.07 18.60
N VAL A 138 1.09 5.76 17.97
CA VAL A 138 0.14 6.66 17.34
C VAL A 138 -1.21 6.60 18.06
#